data_79e02180657bcbca3cd3aa36a0f73a9f
#
_entry.id   79e02180657bcbca3cd3aa36a0f73a9f
#
_cell.length_a   1.000
_cell.length_b   1.000
_cell.length_c   1.000
_cell.angle_alpha   90.00
_cell.angle_beta   90.00
_cell.angle_gamma   90.00
#
_symmetry.space_group_name_H-M   'P 1'
#
loop_
_entity.id
_entity.type
_entity.pdbx_description
1 polymer ?
#
loop_
_entity_poly.entity_id
_entity_poly.type
_entity_poly.pdbx_seq_one_letter_code
_entity_poly.pdbx_strand_id
1 'polypeptide(L)'
;TEVAIDKKHKKIYLKEHIYRNGLKSQELAQIVLDKVDDKLIIADSAEPRLIADLKHLGVNIKPVKKGTIESGITRMQDYQLVVSPESTNIAKELNNYVYADKGSKLYVDNYNHAIDGIRYNIIYHLDNPNAGRYFVQ
;
A
#
# COMPACT_ATOMS: atom_id res chain seq x y z
N THR A 1 -2.58 4.92 -1.80
CA THR A 1 -1.65 4.60 -2.89
C THR A 1 -2.21 3.48 -3.74
N GLU A 2 -2.16 3.63 -5.03
CA GLU A 2 -2.47 2.58 -5.99
C GLU A 2 -1.17 1.88 -6.40
N VAL A 3 -1.21 0.53 -6.43
CA VAL A 3 -0.05 -0.30 -6.73
C VAL A 3 -0.40 -1.24 -7.86
N ALA A 4 0.40 -1.25 -8.92
CA ALA A 4 0.29 -2.22 -9.99
C ALA A 4 1.64 -2.95 -10.14
N ILE A 5 1.60 -4.28 -10.15
CA ILE A 5 2.81 -5.10 -10.15
C ILE A 5 2.92 -5.84 -11.47
N ASP A 6 4.03 -5.63 -12.16
CA ASP A 6 4.40 -6.37 -13.37
C ASP A 6 5.52 -7.36 -12.98
N LYS A 7 5.13 -8.59 -12.70
CA LYS A 7 6.06 -9.64 -12.27
C LYS A 7 7.03 -10.06 -13.38
N LYS A 8 6.58 -10.01 -14.63
CA LYS A 8 7.39 -10.39 -15.79
C LYS A 8 8.57 -9.46 -15.99
N HIS A 9 8.32 -8.14 -15.90
CA HIS A 9 9.33 -7.12 -16.13
C HIS A 9 9.93 -6.58 -14.83
N LYS A 10 9.55 -7.15 -13.69
CA LYS A 10 10.03 -6.73 -12.36
C LYS A 10 9.84 -5.25 -12.10
N LYS A 11 8.62 -4.75 -12.34
CA LYS A 11 8.27 -3.34 -12.11
C LYS A 11 7.09 -3.22 -11.17
N ILE A 12 7.13 -2.23 -10.30
CA ILE A 12 6.02 -1.84 -9.45
C ILE A 12 5.68 -0.39 -9.77
N TYR A 13 4.46 -0.16 -10.25
CA TYR A 13 3.95 1.17 -10.57
C TYR A 13 3.19 1.71 -9.38
N LEU A 14 3.52 2.92 -8.97
CA LEU A 14 2.97 3.57 -7.79
C LEU A 14 2.29 4.88 -8.17
N LYS A 15 1.07 5.07 -7.66
CA LYS A 15 0.32 6.30 -7.84
C LYS A 15 -0.35 6.71 -6.55
N GLU A 16 -0.14 7.95 -6.16
CA GLU A 16 -0.74 8.54 -4.99
C GLU A 16 -2.11 9.13 -5.33
N HIS A 17 -3.13 8.79 -4.55
CA HIS A 17 -4.47 9.36 -4.70
C HIS A 17 -4.80 10.31 -3.55
N ILE A 18 -4.46 9.91 -2.32
CA ILE A 18 -4.76 10.66 -1.12
C ILE A 18 -3.56 10.59 -0.18
N TYR A 19 -3.16 11.73 0.35
CA TYR A 19 -2.10 11.80 1.35
C TYR A 19 -2.42 12.89 2.35
N ARG A 20 -3.31 12.59 3.29
CA ARG A 20 -3.69 13.51 4.36
C ARG A 20 -4.31 12.78 5.55
N ASN A 21 -4.25 13.44 6.70
CA ASN A 21 -4.79 12.94 7.97
C ASN A 21 -6.18 13.48 8.25
N GLY A 22 -6.84 12.90 9.24
CA GLY A 22 -8.05 13.45 9.83
C GLY A 22 -9.32 13.27 9.01
N LEU A 23 -9.31 12.41 7.97
CA LEU A 23 -10.50 12.10 7.20
C LEU A 23 -11.42 11.19 8.00
N LYS A 24 -12.70 11.54 8.05
CA LYS A 24 -13.73 10.65 8.57
C LYS A 24 -14.00 9.52 7.58
N SER A 25 -14.51 8.38 8.07
CA SER A 25 -14.79 7.21 7.23
C SER A 25 -15.67 7.54 6.03
N GLN A 26 -16.70 8.37 6.21
CA GLN A 26 -17.59 8.77 5.12
C GLN A 26 -16.87 9.59 4.05
N GLU A 27 -16.05 10.53 4.47
CA GLU A 27 -15.26 11.36 3.55
C GLU A 27 -14.25 10.50 2.78
N LEU A 28 -13.56 9.62 3.49
CA LEU A 28 -12.58 8.72 2.90
C LEU A 28 -13.25 7.77 1.89
N ALA A 29 -14.39 7.19 2.25
CA ALA A 29 -15.13 6.30 1.35
C ALA A 29 -15.55 7.03 0.07
N GLN A 30 -16.04 8.25 0.19
CA GLN A 30 -16.47 9.05 -0.97
C GLN A 30 -15.30 9.31 -1.92
N ILE A 31 -14.15 9.74 -1.38
CA ILE A 31 -12.96 10.02 -2.17
C ILE A 31 -12.45 8.76 -2.86
N VAL A 32 -12.41 7.65 -2.12
CA VAL A 32 -11.93 6.36 -2.64
C VAL A 32 -12.83 5.85 -3.76
N LEU A 33 -14.15 5.88 -3.57
CA LEU A 33 -15.09 5.43 -4.59
C LEU A 33 -15.02 6.29 -5.86
N ASP A 34 -14.82 7.60 -5.70
CA ASP A 34 -14.68 8.50 -6.84
C ASP A 34 -13.37 8.27 -7.62
N LYS A 35 -12.28 7.92 -6.94
CA LYS A 35 -10.95 7.82 -7.55
C LYS A 35 -10.62 6.43 -8.05
N VAL A 36 -11.04 5.39 -7.33
CA VAL A 36 -10.62 4.02 -7.63
C VAL A 36 -11.80 3.05 -7.82
N ASP A 37 -13.02 3.54 -7.65
CA ASP A 37 -14.25 2.79 -7.87
C ASP A 37 -14.26 1.47 -7.06
N ASP A 38 -14.39 0.32 -7.71
CA ASP A 38 -14.48 -0.97 -7.07
C ASP A 38 -13.16 -1.73 -6.97
N LYS A 39 -12.04 -1.08 -7.26
CA LYS A 39 -10.72 -1.69 -7.11
C LYS A 39 -10.48 -2.14 -5.68
N LEU A 40 -9.80 -3.28 -5.54
CA LEU A 40 -9.51 -3.82 -4.23
C LEU A 40 -8.53 -2.93 -3.46
N ILE A 41 -8.92 -2.60 -2.23
CA ILE A 41 -8.08 -1.85 -1.30
C ILE A 41 -7.58 -2.78 -0.22
N ILE A 42 -6.30 -2.68 0.07
CA ILE A 42 -5.65 -3.44 1.14
C ILE A 42 -5.37 -2.51 2.29
N ALA A 43 -5.73 -2.93 3.48
CA ALA A 43 -5.54 -2.15 4.71
C ALA A 43 -4.88 -2.99 5.80
N ASP A 44 -4.20 -2.30 6.71
CA ASP A 44 -3.63 -2.94 7.89
C ASP A 44 -4.73 -3.61 8.73
N SER A 45 -4.56 -4.89 9.04
CA SER A 45 -5.51 -5.64 9.87
C SER A 45 -5.64 -5.08 11.30
N ALA A 46 -4.74 -4.20 11.71
CA ALA A 46 -4.82 -3.52 13.01
C ALA A 46 -5.91 -2.43 13.04
N GLU A 47 -6.55 -2.13 11.90
CA GLU A 47 -7.61 -1.14 11.78
C GLU A 47 -8.98 -1.78 11.48
N PRO A 48 -9.47 -2.74 12.32
CA PRO A 48 -10.68 -3.50 11.97
C PRO A 48 -11.94 -2.64 11.91
N ARG A 49 -12.01 -1.60 12.75
CA ARG A 49 -13.17 -0.70 12.77
C ARG A 49 -13.27 0.13 11.51
N LEU A 50 -12.16 0.70 11.07
CA LEU A 50 -12.11 1.46 9.82
C LEU A 50 -12.46 0.58 8.62
N ILE A 51 -11.93 -0.63 8.58
CA ILE A 51 -12.23 -1.59 7.51
C ILE A 51 -13.72 -1.91 7.48
N ALA A 52 -14.34 -2.17 8.63
CA ALA A 52 -15.76 -2.45 8.73
C ALA A 52 -16.61 -1.26 8.25
N ASP A 53 -16.25 -0.06 8.67
CA ASP A 53 -16.94 1.16 8.27
C ASP A 53 -16.87 1.38 6.75
N LEU A 54 -15.69 1.22 6.16
CA LEU A 54 -15.50 1.39 4.73
C LEU A 54 -16.24 0.33 3.92
N LYS A 55 -16.23 -0.93 4.37
CA LYS A 55 -17.04 -1.99 3.74
C LYS A 55 -18.52 -1.65 3.73
N HIS A 56 -19.02 -1.17 4.86
CA HIS A 56 -20.42 -0.77 5.00
C HIS A 56 -20.79 0.36 4.04
N LEU A 57 -19.84 1.23 3.75
CA LEU A 57 -20.01 2.36 2.82
C LEU A 57 -19.75 1.99 1.36
N GLY A 58 -19.55 0.71 1.06
CA GLY A 58 -19.45 0.21 -0.31
C GLY A 58 -18.03 0.09 -0.87
N VAL A 59 -17.02 0.28 -0.03
CA VAL A 59 -15.62 0.16 -0.47
C VAL A 59 -15.21 -1.31 -0.50
N ASN A 60 -14.56 -1.73 -1.58
CA ASN A 60 -13.98 -3.06 -1.71
C ASN A 60 -12.64 -3.12 -1.00
N ILE A 61 -12.66 -3.49 0.27
CA ILE A 61 -11.49 -3.43 1.15
C ILE A 61 -11.29 -4.75 1.88
N LYS A 62 -10.03 -5.17 2.00
CA LYS A 62 -9.64 -6.38 2.73
C LYS A 62 -8.48 -6.07 3.67
N PRO A 63 -8.47 -6.72 4.84
CA PRO A 63 -7.33 -6.62 5.74
C PRO A 63 -6.18 -7.49 5.23
N VAL A 64 -4.97 -7.09 5.58
CA VAL A 64 -3.77 -7.91 5.43
C VAL A 64 -2.98 -7.88 6.74
N LYS A 65 -2.47 -9.02 7.15
CA LYS A 65 -1.50 -9.06 8.26
C LYS A 65 -0.20 -8.48 7.75
N LYS A 66 0.28 -7.45 8.44
CA LYS A 66 1.59 -6.90 8.13
C LYS A 66 2.66 -7.94 8.48
N GLY A 67 3.54 -8.22 7.53
CA GLY A 67 4.75 -8.97 7.79
C GLY A 67 5.79 -8.06 8.45
N THR A 68 7.04 -8.52 8.49
CA THR A 68 8.12 -7.65 8.96
C THR A 68 8.35 -6.51 7.96
N ILE A 69 8.76 -5.36 8.45
CA ILE A 69 9.13 -4.22 7.60
C ILE A 69 10.21 -4.66 6.61
N GLU A 70 11.21 -5.38 7.11
CA GLU A 70 12.34 -5.83 6.31
C GLU A 70 11.91 -6.75 5.16
N SER A 71 10.99 -7.69 5.39
CA SER A 71 10.56 -8.61 4.32
C SER A 71 9.87 -7.87 3.19
N GLY A 72 9.02 -6.90 3.50
CA GLY A 72 8.36 -6.07 2.49
C GLY A 72 9.34 -5.21 1.70
N ILE A 73 10.30 -4.59 2.38
CA ILE A 73 11.34 -3.78 1.73
C ILE A 73 12.23 -4.65 0.85
N THR A 74 12.62 -5.83 1.31
CA THR A 74 13.42 -6.77 0.52
C THR A 74 12.70 -7.16 -0.77
N ARG A 75 11.41 -7.44 -0.70
CA ARG A 75 10.60 -7.72 -1.89
C ARG A 75 10.57 -6.55 -2.86
N MET A 76 10.41 -5.32 -2.33
CA MET A 76 10.41 -4.12 -3.16
C MET A 76 11.74 -3.91 -3.89
N GLN A 77 12.85 -4.28 -3.26
CA GLN A 77 14.19 -4.12 -3.85
C GLN A 77 14.44 -5.03 -5.05
N ASP A 78 13.67 -6.11 -5.19
CA ASP A 78 13.74 -6.98 -6.37
C ASP A 78 13.08 -6.37 -7.61
N TYR A 79 12.42 -5.23 -7.45
CA TYR A 79 11.63 -4.58 -8.49
C TYR A 79 12.11 -3.16 -8.75
N GLN A 80 11.92 -2.69 -9.97
CA GLN A 80 12.06 -1.27 -10.27
C GLN A 80 10.77 -0.54 -9.87
N LEU A 81 10.89 0.46 -9.02
CA LEU A 81 9.76 1.30 -8.63
C LEU A 81 9.57 2.42 -9.63
N VAL A 82 8.36 2.52 -10.17
CA VAL A 82 7.99 3.57 -11.11
C VAL A 82 6.89 4.41 -10.48
N VAL A 83 7.22 5.66 -10.18
CA VAL A 83 6.32 6.57 -9.47
C VAL A 83 5.74 7.58 -10.45
N SER A 84 4.43 7.76 -10.44
CA SER A 84 3.79 8.74 -11.32
C SER A 84 4.28 10.17 -10.97
N PRO A 85 4.40 11.07 -11.96
CA PRO A 85 5.00 12.40 -11.74
C PRO A 85 4.30 13.25 -10.68
N GLU A 86 2.98 13.11 -10.53
CA GLU A 86 2.19 13.85 -9.56
C GLU A 86 2.24 13.27 -8.15
N SER A 87 2.85 12.11 -7.96
CA SER A 87 2.92 11.40 -6.68
C SER A 87 4.11 11.89 -5.83
N THR A 88 4.08 13.16 -5.47
CA THR A 88 5.22 13.84 -4.83
C THR A 88 5.49 13.34 -3.41
N ASN A 89 4.45 12.97 -2.66
CA ASN A 89 4.63 12.45 -1.30
C ASN A 89 5.25 11.05 -1.30
N ILE A 90 4.86 10.19 -2.25
CA ILE A 90 5.51 8.88 -2.42
C ILE A 90 6.99 9.07 -2.72
N ALA A 91 7.32 9.93 -3.68
CA ALA A 91 8.71 10.20 -4.04
C ALA A 91 9.51 10.71 -2.86
N LYS A 92 8.95 11.62 -2.07
CA LYS A 92 9.58 12.16 -0.86
C LYS A 92 9.84 11.06 0.16
N GLU A 93 8.88 10.18 0.42
CA GLU A 93 9.05 9.08 1.36
C GLU A 93 10.15 8.12 0.90
N LEU A 94 10.13 7.71 -0.37
CA LEU A 94 11.13 6.80 -0.92
C LEU A 94 12.55 7.37 -0.84
N ASN A 95 12.70 8.68 -1.01
CA ASN A 95 13.99 9.34 -0.93
C ASN A 95 14.50 9.53 0.50
N ASN A 96 13.62 9.46 1.49
CA ASN A 96 13.97 9.74 2.89
C ASN A 96 13.83 8.53 3.81
N TYR A 97 13.38 7.39 3.32
CA TYR A 97 13.19 6.20 4.14
C TYR A 97 14.53 5.50 4.37
N VAL A 98 15.00 5.54 5.60
CA VAL A 98 16.33 5.06 5.99
C VAL A 98 16.24 4.26 7.28
N TYR A 99 17.31 3.50 7.59
CA TYR A 99 17.44 2.87 8.89
C TYR A 99 17.55 3.91 9.99
N ALA A 100 16.99 3.61 11.16
CA ALA A 100 17.07 4.48 12.35
C ALA A 100 18.53 4.71 12.78
N ASP A 101 19.33 3.63 12.74
CA ASP A 101 20.74 3.67 13.09
C ASP A 101 21.56 2.91 12.04
N LYS A 102 22.80 3.36 11.83
CA LYS A 102 23.74 2.67 10.98
C LYS A 102 24.02 1.26 11.52
N GLY A 103 23.78 0.24 10.71
CA GLY A 103 23.93 -1.16 11.10
C GLY A 103 22.72 -1.74 11.84
N SER A 104 21.73 -0.93 12.20
CA SER A 104 20.44 -1.38 12.70
C SER A 104 19.57 -1.85 11.54
N LYS A 105 18.66 -2.79 11.79
CA LYS A 105 17.63 -3.19 10.85
C LYS A 105 16.29 -2.53 11.15
N LEU A 106 16.29 -1.52 12.02
CA LEU A 106 15.12 -0.75 12.38
C LEU A 106 15.07 0.53 11.53
N TYR A 107 14.00 0.68 10.76
CA TYR A 107 13.77 1.89 9.98
C TYR A 107 13.24 3.02 10.87
N VAL A 108 13.56 4.26 10.51
CA VAL A 108 12.98 5.42 11.23
C VAL A 108 11.47 5.43 11.04
N ASP A 109 10.76 5.78 12.10
CA ASP A 109 9.31 5.92 12.08
C ASP A 109 8.92 7.30 11.55
N ASN A 110 9.33 7.57 10.31
CA ASN A 110 9.09 8.81 9.61
C ASN A 110 9.17 8.54 8.10
N TYR A 111 8.45 9.31 7.30
CA TYR A 111 8.39 9.12 5.85
C TYR A 111 7.95 7.69 5.44
N ASN A 112 7.03 7.10 6.21
CA ASN A 112 6.63 5.70 6.03
C ASN A 112 5.15 5.47 5.74
N HIS A 113 4.34 6.53 5.65
CA HIS A 113 2.88 6.38 5.50
C HIS A 113 2.48 5.71 4.19
N ALA A 114 3.01 6.20 3.07
CA ALA A 114 2.75 5.58 1.78
C ALA A 114 3.53 4.25 1.63
N ILE A 115 4.75 4.19 2.15
CA ILE A 115 5.58 2.98 2.11
C ILE A 115 4.90 1.82 2.84
N ASP A 116 4.27 2.06 3.97
CA ASP A 116 3.52 1.03 4.69
C ASP A 116 2.38 0.47 3.83
N GLY A 117 1.61 1.34 3.20
CA GLY A 117 0.54 0.92 2.30
C GLY A 117 1.05 0.13 1.09
N ILE A 118 2.16 0.55 0.52
CA ILE A 118 2.83 -0.16 -0.58
C ILE A 118 3.27 -1.55 -0.10
N ARG A 119 3.89 -1.61 1.05
CA ARG A 119 4.38 -2.85 1.66
C ARG A 119 3.23 -3.86 1.90
N TYR A 120 2.08 -3.40 2.38
CA TYR A 120 0.90 -4.26 2.57
C TYR A 120 0.41 -4.83 1.24
N ASN A 121 0.40 -4.03 0.18
CA ASN A 121 0.04 -4.51 -1.16
C ASN A 121 1.04 -5.53 -1.68
N ILE A 122 2.33 -5.33 -1.45
CA ILE A 122 3.40 -6.26 -1.83
C ILE A 122 3.19 -7.60 -1.14
N ILE A 123 2.95 -7.60 0.17
CA ILE A 123 2.70 -8.81 0.95
C ILE A 123 1.46 -9.53 0.40
N TYR A 124 0.39 -8.81 0.16
CA TYR A 124 -0.85 -9.40 -0.34
C TYR A 124 -0.66 -10.06 -1.71
N HIS A 125 -0.02 -9.37 -2.64
CA HIS A 125 0.06 -9.82 -4.03
C HIS A 125 1.23 -10.77 -4.32
N LEU A 126 2.34 -10.67 -3.59
CA LEU A 126 3.53 -11.46 -3.85
C LEU A 126 3.69 -12.64 -2.91
N ASP A 127 3.29 -12.52 -1.65
CA ASP A 127 3.45 -13.58 -0.67
C ASP A 127 2.24 -14.52 -0.61
N ASN A 128 1.10 -14.13 -1.18
CA ASN A 128 -0.06 -14.99 -1.35
C ASN A 128 -0.14 -15.40 -2.83
N PRO A 129 0.23 -16.64 -3.19
CA PRO A 129 0.30 -17.06 -4.59
C PRO A 129 -1.04 -17.00 -5.32
N ASN A 130 -2.14 -16.99 -4.59
CA ASN A 130 -3.48 -16.93 -5.17
C ASN A 130 -4.10 -15.52 -5.12
N ALA A 131 -3.43 -14.56 -4.49
CA ALA A 131 -3.93 -13.21 -4.41
C ALA A 131 -3.96 -12.56 -5.80
N GLY A 132 -5.05 -11.89 -6.11
CA GLY A 132 -5.21 -11.22 -7.39
C GLY A 132 -5.41 -12.12 -8.58
N ARG A 133 -5.43 -13.42 -8.39
CA ARG A 133 -5.80 -14.35 -9.45
C ARG A 133 -7.30 -14.53 -9.45
N TYR A 134 -7.89 -14.24 -10.59
CA TYR A 134 -9.28 -14.55 -10.80
C TYR A 134 -9.36 -15.98 -11.26
N PHE A 135 -9.88 -16.81 -10.40
CA PHE A 135 -10.20 -18.16 -10.80
C PHE A 135 -11.48 -18.08 -11.58
N VAL A 136 -11.35 -18.03 -12.86
CA VAL A 136 -12.46 -18.34 -13.73
C VAL A 136 -12.58 -19.84 -13.69
N GLN A 137 -13.46 -20.24 -12.87
CA GLN A 137 -13.73 -21.65 -12.69
C GLN A 137 -14.92 -22.02 -13.50
#